data_bf0faa031b9345b5cf153407698b0008
#
_entry.id   bf0faa031b9345b5cf153407698b0008
#
_cell.length_a   1.000
_cell.length_b   1.000
_cell.length_c   1.000
_cell.angle_alpha   90.00
_cell.angle_beta   90.00
_cell.angle_gamma   90.00
#
_symmetry.space_group_name_H-M   'P 1'
#
loop_
_entity.id
_entity.type
_entity.pdbx_description
1 polymer ?
#
loop_
_entity_poly.entity_id
_entity_poly.type
_entity_poly.pdbx_seq_one_letter_code
_entity_poly.pdbx_strand_id
1 'polypeptide(L)'
;MKIIENNRIFAFDGKNECVAEVMDGETILFRTHDCFDNQLSEEGSCIGALNWDRINPATGPVYVENAKAGDVLKVEILEIALDKQGVMCALPENGVLGSLVKEESVKRIQVEEGKVHFNDKLVFDVTPMIGVIGVAPENGSINCGTPGCHGGNMDNKRIKEGASLYFPVFHDGALFSLGDVHAAMGDGEVMVSGVEISADVKVRLSVMKGIRIETPMLENEELCGVIYSHEEIEKAVFHAVRIMNERVQENLRLSFNEAGMLLSAVGDLRFCQVVDPERTVMMCVPKKIMKSLF
;
A
#
# COMPACT_ATOMS: atom_id res chain seq x y z
N MET A 1 -24.04 1.33 -3.34
CA MET A 1 -22.58 1.21 -3.30
C MET A 1 -22.16 0.34 -4.48
N LYS A 2 -21.22 0.80 -5.29
CA LYS A 2 -20.64 0.01 -6.38
C LYS A 2 -19.70 -1.05 -5.83
N ILE A 3 -19.63 -2.21 -6.51
CA ILE A 3 -18.72 -3.31 -6.20
C ILE A 3 -17.83 -3.53 -7.40
N ILE A 4 -16.52 -3.50 -7.21
CA ILE A 4 -15.49 -3.76 -8.23
C ILE A 4 -14.85 -5.11 -7.88
N GLU A 5 -15.00 -6.12 -8.74
CA GLU A 5 -14.61 -7.50 -8.40
C GLU A 5 -13.99 -8.32 -9.55
N ASN A 6 -14.37 -8.10 -10.78
CA ASN A 6 -14.04 -9.02 -11.88
C ASN A 6 -12.85 -8.56 -12.75
N ASN A 7 -12.28 -7.40 -12.49
CA ASN A 7 -11.15 -6.89 -13.25
C ASN A 7 -9.95 -6.65 -12.37
N ARG A 8 -8.84 -7.20 -12.76
CA ARG A 8 -7.54 -7.07 -12.09
C ARG A 8 -6.49 -6.64 -13.09
N ILE A 9 -5.70 -5.66 -12.69
CA ILE A 9 -4.49 -5.26 -13.39
C ILE A 9 -3.27 -5.85 -12.71
N PHE A 10 -2.22 -6.12 -13.47
CA PHE A 10 -0.92 -6.57 -12.98
C PHE A 10 0.17 -5.52 -13.21
N ALA A 11 -0.24 -4.40 -13.81
CA ALA A 11 0.58 -3.20 -13.95
C ALA A 11 -0.31 -1.95 -13.91
N PHE A 12 0.12 -0.92 -13.22
CA PHE A 12 -0.45 0.42 -13.30
C PHE A 12 -0.01 1.07 -14.61
N ASP A 13 -0.95 1.57 -15.40
CA ASP A 13 -0.70 2.21 -16.71
C ASP A 13 -1.81 3.23 -17.01
N GLY A 14 -1.46 4.39 -17.53
CA GLY A 14 -2.43 5.40 -17.98
C GLY A 14 -3.31 4.95 -19.14
N LYS A 15 -3.02 3.79 -19.75
CA LYS A 15 -3.81 3.20 -20.85
C LYS A 15 -4.76 2.09 -20.39
N ASN A 16 -4.74 1.73 -19.10
CA ASN A 16 -5.68 0.72 -18.61
C ASN A 16 -7.11 1.21 -18.75
N GLU A 17 -7.97 0.34 -19.30
CA GLU A 17 -9.40 0.62 -19.43
C GLU A 17 -10.06 0.56 -18.04
N CYS A 18 -10.79 1.63 -17.70
CA CYS A 18 -11.51 1.70 -16.44
C CYS A 18 -12.76 0.81 -16.48
N VAL A 19 -12.99 0.07 -15.40
CA VAL A 19 -14.15 -0.84 -15.28
C VAL A 19 -15.37 -0.17 -14.69
N ALA A 20 -15.21 1.01 -14.11
CA ALA A 20 -16.31 1.83 -13.59
C ALA A 20 -15.89 3.30 -13.50
N GLU A 21 -16.89 4.17 -13.58
CA GLU A 21 -16.78 5.58 -13.19
C GLU A 21 -17.38 5.76 -11.80
N VAL A 22 -16.73 6.54 -10.95
CA VAL A 22 -17.15 6.84 -9.59
C VAL A 22 -17.17 8.34 -9.35
N MET A 23 -18.16 8.82 -8.64
CA MET A 23 -18.28 10.24 -8.31
C MET A 23 -17.27 10.64 -7.26
N ASP A 24 -16.86 11.91 -7.26
CA ASP A 24 -16.10 12.51 -6.18
C ASP A 24 -16.87 12.39 -4.84
N GLY A 25 -16.21 11.82 -3.81
CA GLY A 25 -16.81 11.52 -2.50
C GLY A 25 -17.57 10.19 -2.44
N GLU A 26 -17.66 9.41 -3.52
CA GLU A 26 -18.38 8.13 -3.52
C GLU A 26 -17.65 7.07 -2.69
N THR A 27 -18.44 6.24 -2.01
CA THR A 27 -17.95 5.04 -1.30
C THR A 27 -18.14 3.81 -2.19
N ILE A 28 -17.07 3.05 -2.38
CA ILE A 28 -17.05 1.85 -3.22
C ILE A 28 -16.42 0.68 -2.49
N LEU A 29 -16.75 -0.54 -2.91
CA LEU A 29 -16.20 -1.79 -2.41
C LEU A 29 -15.33 -2.43 -3.49
N PHE A 30 -14.09 -2.77 -3.14
CA PHE A 30 -13.21 -3.60 -3.95
C PHE A 30 -13.16 -5.00 -3.36
N ARG A 31 -13.38 -6.01 -4.20
CA ARG A 31 -13.17 -7.42 -3.84
C ARG A 31 -11.83 -7.85 -4.43
N THR A 32 -10.85 -8.15 -3.58
CA THR A 32 -9.48 -8.44 -3.98
C THR A 32 -9.19 -9.92 -3.96
N HIS A 33 -8.21 -10.35 -4.75
CA HIS A 33 -7.50 -11.61 -4.57
C HIS A 33 -6.26 -11.40 -3.70
N ASP A 34 -5.68 -12.49 -3.19
CA ASP A 34 -4.37 -12.44 -2.54
C ASP A 34 -3.25 -12.11 -3.54
N CYS A 35 -2.02 -11.86 -3.08
CA CYS A 35 -0.89 -11.47 -3.95
C CYS A 35 -0.56 -12.52 -5.02
N PHE A 36 -0.94 -13.78 -4.82
CA PHE A 36 -0.75 -14.87 -5.79
C PHE A 36 -1.93 -15.01 -6.76
N ASP A 37 -2.87 -14.07 -6.81
CA ASP A 37 -4.12 -14.15 -7.58
C ASP A 37 -4.91 -15.43 -7.25
N ASN A 38 -4.90 -15.85 -5.98
CA ASN A 38 -5.50 -17.06 -5.42
C ASN A 38 -4.94 -18.39 -6.01
N GLN A 39 -3.81 -18.36 -6.69
CA GLN A 39 -3.20 -19.56 -7.30
C GLN A 39 -2.70 -20.56 -6.26
N LEU A 40 -2.45 -20.13 -5.02
CA LEU A 40 -1.97 -21.00 -3.92
C LEU A 40 -3.05 -21.35 -2.91
N SER A 41 -4.31 -21.01 -3.15
CA SER A 41 -5.42 -21.20 -2.21
C SER A 41 -5.79 -22.68 -2.01
N GLU A 42 -5.65 -23.52 -3.05
CA GLU A 42 -6.02 -24.94 -2.98
C GLU A 42 -4.91 -25.81 -2.40
N GLU A 43 -5.30 -26.85 -1.66
CA GLU A 43 -4.35 -27.85 -1.14
C GLU A 43 -3.64 -28.58 -2.29
N GLY A 44 -2.30 -28.65 -2.20
CA GLY A 44 -1.46 -29.25 -3.25
C GLY A 44 -0.96 -28.26 -4.30
N SER A 45 -1.45 -27.02 -4.36
CA SER A 45 -0.83 -26.00 -5.22
C SER A 45 0.57 -25.62 -4.71
N CYS A 46 1.48 -25.35 -5.62
CA CYS A 46 2.90 -25.12 -5.33
C CYS A 46 3.45 -23.94 -6.13
N ILE A 47 4.54 -23.39 -5.66
CA ILE A 47 5.25 -22.24 -6.27
C ILE A 47 5.64 -22.54 -7.73
N GLY A 48 6.13 -23.74 -8.01
CA GLY A 48 6.56 -24.13 -9.35
C GLY A 48 5.45 -24.13 -10.41
N ALA A 49 4.18 -24.07 -10.02
CA ALA A 49 3.01 -23.99 -10.90
C ALA A 49 2.46 -22.56 -11.06
N LEU A 50 3.03 -21.57 -10.36
CA LEU A 50 2.56 -20.18 -10.42
C LEU A 50 2.77 -19.57 -11.81
N ASN A 51 1.76 -18.86 -12.26
CA ASN A 51 1.94 -17.87 -13.31
C ASN A 51 2.45 -16.56 -12.70
N TRP A 52 3.75 -16.33 -12.83
CA TRP A 52 4.43 -15.16 -12.25
C TRP A 52 4.03 -13.83 -12.89
N ASP A 53 3.42 -13.83 -14.09
CA ASP A 53 2.85 -12.64 -14.71
C ASP A 53 1.55 -12.18 -14.00
N ARG A 54 1.04 -12.99 -13.06
CA ARG A 54 -0.19 -12.76 -12.32
C ARG A 54 0.04 -12.64 -10.82
N ILE A 55 1.10 -11.94 -10.43
CA ILE A 55 1.42 -11.66 -9.03
C ILE A 55 1.05 -10.21 -8.70
N ASN A 56 0.65 -9.98 -7.45
CA ASN A 56 0.24 -8.70 -6.90
C ASN A 56 -0.89 -8.03 -7.72
N PRO A 57 -2.03 -8.73 -7.93
CA PRO A 57 -3.15 -8.17 -8.68
C PRO A 57 -3.77 -6.98 -7.94
N ALA A 58 -4.01 -5.88 -8.65
CA ALA A 58 -4.82 -4.77 -8.15
C ALA A 58 -6.19 -4.77 -8.83
N THR A 59 -7.25 -4.79 -8.03
CA THR A 59 -8.64 -4.73 -8.51
C THR A 59 -8.96 -3.31 -8.98
N GLY A 60 -9.53 -3.18 -10.17
CA GLY A 60 -9.78 -1.90 -10.83
C GLY A 60 -9.28 -1.90 -12.28
N PRO A 61 -8.90 -0.75 -12.90
CA PRO A 61 -8.98 0.58 -12.30
C PRO A 61 -10.39 1.19 -12.37
N VAL A 62 -10.65 2.14 -11.50
CA VAL A 62 -11.85 3.00 -11.57
C VAL A 62 -11.45 4.42 -11.98
N TYR A 63 -12.33 5.04 -12.79
CA TYR A 63 -12.23 6.45 -13.17
C TYR A 63 -12.94 7.31 -12.13
N VAL A 64 -12.23 8.23 -11.47
CA VAL A 64 -12.81 9.14 -10.48
C VAL A 64 -13.22 10.44 -11.19
N GLU A 65 -14.51 10.74 -11.21
CA GLU A 65 -15.02 11.96 -11.81
C GLU A 65 -14.39 13.22 -11.19
N ASN A 66 -14.15 14.21 -12.03
CA ASN A 66 -13.52 15.48 -11.68
C ASN A 66 -12.02 15.40 -11.24
N ALA A 67 -11.41 14.22 -11.12
CA ALA A 67 -9.97 14.11 -10.93
C ALA A 67 -9.23 14.51 -12.21
N LYS A 68 -8.31 15.46 -12.12
CA LYS A 68 -7.49 15.95 -13.23
C LYS A 68 -6.01 15.80 -12.90
N ALA A 69 -5.19 15.64 -13.92
CA ALA A 69 -3.74 15.65 -13.75
C ALA A 69 -3.30 16.91 -12.98
N GLY A 70 -2.51 16.72 -11.90
CA GLY A 70 -2.07 17.76 -10.99
C GLY A 70 -2.94 17.95 -9.74
N ASP A 71 -4.08 17.26 -9.63
CA ASP A 71 -4.86 17.17 -8.38
C ASP A 71 -4.27 16.12 -7.41
N VAL A 72 -4.91 15.99 -6.26
CA VAL A 72 -4.63 14.92 -5.29
C VAL A 72 -5.87 14.06 -5.12
N LEU A 73 -5.72 12.75 -5.23
CA LEU A 73 -6.76 11.78 -4.86
C LEU A 73 -6.60 11.42 -3.39
N LYS A 74 -7.61 11.72 -2.57
CA LYS A 74 -7.75 11.25 -1.20
C LYS A 74 -8.52 9.93 -1.19
N VAL A 75 -7.95 8.92 -0.53
CA VAL A 75 -8.54 7.59 -0.34
C VAL A 75 -8.70 7.32 1.14
N GLU A 76 -9.93 7.28 1.63
CA GLU A 76 -10.25 6.95 3.03
C GLU A 76 -10.56 5.45 3.11
N ILE A 77 -9.80 4.70 3.90
CA ILE A 77 -10.02 3.26 4.12
C ILE A 77 -11.05 3.11 5.24
N LEU A 78 -12.24 2.61 4.89
CA LEU A 78 -13.38 2.56 5.79
C LEU A 78 -13.54 1.18 6.45
N GLU A 79 -13.18 0.10 5.74
CA GLU A 79 -13.34 -1.27 6.21
C GLU A 79 -12.46 -2.21 5.41
N ILE A 80 -11.87 -3.21 6.06
CA ILE A 80 -11.16 -4.33 5.43
C ILE A 80 -11.71 -5.63 6.01
N ALA A 81 -12.57 -6.31 5.26
CA ALA A 81 -13.16 -7.58 5.64
C ALA A 81 -12.37 -8.73 5.01
N LEU A 82 -11.62 -9.47 5.83
CA LEU A 82 -10.74 -10.54 5.39
C LEU A 82 -11.51 -11.83 5.06
N ASP A 83 -11.00 -12.62 4.12
CA ASP A 83 -11.40 -14.02 3.94
C ASP A 83 -10.88 -14.90 5.10
N LYS A 84 -11.16 -16.18 5.07
CA LYS A 84 -10.86 -17.13 6.14
C LYS A 84 -9.53 -17.86 6.01
N GLN A 85 -8.91 -17.78 4.84
CA GLN A 85 -7.65 -18.46 4.54
C GLN A 85 -6.67 -17.48 3.92
N GLY A 86 -5.51 -17.34 4.55
CA GLY A 86 -4.36 -16.66 3.99
C GLY A 86 -3.27 -17.63 3.58
N VAL A 87 -2.23 -17.12 2.93
CA VAL A 87 -1.07 -17.86 2.49
C VAL A 87 0.21 -17.07 2.74
N MET A 88 1.27 -17.76 3.10
CA MET A 88 2.63 -17.22 3.18
C MET A 88 3.58 -18.10 2.39
N CYS A 89 4.68 -17.54 1.91
CA CYS A 89 5.73 -18.32 1.27
C CYS A 89 7.13 -17.95 1.79
N ALA A 90 8.07 -18.86 1.61
CA ALA A 90 9.50 -18.57 1.69
C ALA A 90 10.15 -19.12 0.42
N LEU A 91 10.95 -18.29 -0.24
CA LEU A 91 11.53 -18.57 -1.55
C LEU A 91 13.04 -18.38 -1.52
N PRO A 92 13.83 -19.28 -2.15
CA PRO A 92 15.25 -19.03 -2.35
C PRO A 92 15.47 -17.68 -3.06
N GLU A 93 16.50 -16.96 -2.64
CA GLU A 93 16.93 -15.65 -3.15
C GLU A 93 15.90 -14.52 -2.98
N ASN A 94 14.77 -14.74 -2.29
CA ASN A 94 13.76 -13.71 -2.03
C ASN A 94 13.65 -13.38 -0.53
N GLY A 95 13.48 -12.09 -0.23
CA GLY A 95 13.48 -11.60 1.15
C GLY A 95 14.88 -11.39 1.72
N VAL A 96 14.94 -10.83 2.92
CA VAL A 96 16.22 -10.49 3.60
C VAL A 96 17.06 -11.74 3.88
N LEU A 97 16.43 -12.88 4.17
CA LEU A 97 17.10 -14.15 4.43
C LEU A 97 17.06 -15.10 3.22
N GLY A 98 16.70 -14.62 2.03
CA GLY A 98 16.49 -15.43 0.84
C GLY A 98 17.71 -16.31 0.46
N SER A 99 18.93 -15.79 0.61
CA SER A 99 20.17 -16.56 0.36
C SER A 99 20.37 -17.74 1.32
N LEU A 100 19.66 -17.80 2.42
CA LEU A 100 19.70 -18.90 3.39
C LEU A 100 18.55 -19.89 3.21
N VAL A 101 17.54 -19.55 2.42
CA VAL A 101 16.40 -20.43 2.09
C VAL A 101 16.88 -21.48 1.10
N LYS A 102 16.81 -22.75 1.47
CA LYS A 102 17.31 -23.88 0.67
C LYS A 102 16.27 -24.43 -0.31
N GLU A 103 15.00 -24.39 0.09
CA GLU A 103 13.88 -24.90 -0.70
C GLU A 103 12.66 -24.01 -0.49
N GLU A 104 11.82 -23.92 -1.51
CA GLU A 104 10.56 -23.19 -1.43
C GLU A 104 9.60 -23.82 -0.43
N SER A 105 8.81 -22.99 0.23
CA SER A 105 7.73 -23.47 1.10
C SER A 105 6.51 -22.57 1.00
N VAL A 106 5.34 -23.20 1.05
CA VAL A 106 4.02 -22.52 1.08
C VAL A 106 3.33 -22.94 2.36
N LYS A 107 2.80 -21.96 3.07
CA LYS A 107 2.03 -22.17 4.29
C LYS A 107 0.66 -21.53 4.17
N ARG A 108 -0.39 -22.35 4.12
CA ARG A 108 -1.78 -21.89 4.23
C ARG A 108 -2.09 -21.65 5.69
N ILE A 109 -2.77 -20.55 5.96
CA ILE A 109 -2.99 -20.05 7.32
C ILE A 109 -4.48 -19.75 7.48
N GLN A 110 -5.09 -20.39 8.47
CA GLN A 110 -6.47 -20.12 8.83
C GLN A 110 -6.57 -18.76 9.53
N VAL A 111 -7.55 -17.98 9.13
CA VAL A 111 -7.88 -16.66 9.71
C VAL A 111 -9.34 -16.70 10.14
N GLU A 112 -9.59 -16.70 11.43
CA GLU A 112 -10.95 -16.68 11.96
C GLU A 112 -11.03 -15.97 13.31
N GLU A 113 -12.18 -15.42 13.64
CA GLU A 113 -12.45 -14.72 14.90
C GLU A 113 -11.42 -13.61 15.20
N GLY A 114 -10.90 -12.93 14.16
CA GLY A 114 -9.89 -11.88 14.32
C GLY A 114 -8.48 -12.39 14.67
N LYS A 115 -8.20 -13.67 14.44
CA LYS A 115 -6.93 -14.31 14.73
C LYS A 115 -6.32 -14.97 13.50
N VAL A 116 -4.99 -14.95 13.45
CA VAL A 116 -4.14 -15.70 12.53
C VAL A 116 -3.65 -16.96 13.26
N HIS A 117 -4.03 -18.11 12.76
CA HIS A 117 -3.59 -19.42 13.30
C HIS A 117 -2.34 -19.88 12.56
N PHE A 118 -1.17 -19.36 12.95
CA PHE A 118 0.09 -19.70 12.29
C PHE A 118 0.43 -21.19 12.44
N ASN A 119 0.15 -21.77 13.60
CA ASN A 119 0.15 -23.21 13.89
C ASN A 119 -0.63 -23.47 15.19
N ASP A 120 -0.68 -24.73 15.64
CA ASP A 120 -1.41 -25.17 16.84
C ASP A 120 -1.00 -24.44 18.14
N LYS A 121 0.18 -23.80 18.16
CA LYS A 121 0.74 -23.14 19.36
C LYS A 121 0.88 -21.62 19.19
N LEU A 122 0.92 -21.14 17.96
CA LEU A 122 1.18 -19.72 17.64
C LEU A 122 -0.07 -19.15 16.99
N VAL A 123 -0.79 -18.38 17.77
CA VAL A 123 -1.98 -17.62 17.34
C VAL A 123 -1.78 -16.17 17.75
N PHE A 124 -2.08 -15.25 16.84
CA PHE A 124 -1.94 -13.81 17.08
C PHE A 124 -3.08 -13.02 16.40
N ASP A 125 -3.24 -11.78 16.80
CA ASP A 125 -4.30 -10.91 16.28
C ASP A 125 -4.06 -10.57 14.80
N VAL A 126 -5.14 -10.47 14.01
CA VAL A 126 -5.08 -9.86 12.69
C VAL A 126 -4.76 -8.36 12.82
N THR A 127 -4.01 -7.84 11.88
CA THR A 127 -3.73 -6.42 11.70
C THR A 127 -3.90 -6.08 10.21
N PRO A 128 -5.15 -6.09 9.68
CA PRO A 128 -5.40 -5.99 8.25
C PRO A 128 -4.81 -4.73 7.65
N MET A 129 -4.17 -4.86 6.49
CA MET A 129 -3.59 -3.75 5.75
C MET A 129 -3.62 -4.01 4.24
N ILE A 130 -3.37 -2.99 3.44
CA ILE A 130 -3.33 -3.05 1.98
C ILE A 130 -1.89 -2.85 1.52
N GLY A 131 -1.33 -3.80 0.78
CA GLY A 131 0.02 -3.71 0.20
C GLY A 131 0.02 -2.87 -1.07
N VAL A 132 -0.74 -3.29 -2.07
CA VAL A 132 -0.85 -2.62 -3.37
C VAL A 132 -2.02 -1.65 -3.38
N ILE A 133 -1.74 -0.36 -3.54
CA ILE A 133 -2.76 0.68 -3.68
C ILE A 133 -2.18 1.89 -4.43
N GLY A 134 -2.88 2.39 -5.45
CA GLY A 134 -2.33 3.51 -6.22
C GLY A 134 -3.19 3.97 -7.38
N VAL A 135 -2.60 4.87 -8.15
CA VAL A 135 -3.15 5.50 -9.35
C VAL A 135 -2.27 5.19 -10.57
N ALA A 136 -2.72 5.52 -11.77
CA ALA A 136 -1.86 5.40 -12.95
C ALA A 136 -0.60 6.27 -12.81
N PRO A 137 0.62 5.75 -13.10
CA PRO A 137 1.86 6.51 -13.02
C PRO A 137 1.93 7.58 -14.12
N GLU A 138 2.75 8.61 -13.93
CA GLU A 138 2.93 9.71 -14.88
C GLU A 138 3.33 9.21 -16.28
N ASN A 139 4.23 8.23 -16.34
CA ASN A 139 4.75 7.69 -17.57
C ASN A 139 4.92 6.17 -17.49
N GLY A 140 4.68 5.50 -18.62
CA GLY A 140 4.94 4.08 -18.78
C GLY A 140 3.94 3.16 -18.09
N SER A 141 4.33 1.91 -17.97
CA SER A 141 3.61 0.85 -17.30
C SER A 141 4.50 0.33 -16.16
N ILE A 142 3.99 0.30 -14.93
CA ILE A 142 4.73 -0.15 -13.75
C ILE A 142 4.03 -1.38 -13.18
N ASN A 143 4.77 -2.50 -13.04
CA ASN A 143 4.25 -3.72 -12.43
C ASN A 143 3.67 -3.42 -11.04
N CYS A 144 2.54 -4.04 -10.70
CA CYS A 144 1.85 -3.79 -9.42
C CYS A 144 2.74 -4.09 -8.19
N GLY A 145 3.66 -5.05 -8.27
CA GLY A 145 4.65 -5.34 -7.23
C GLY A 145 5.78 -4.33 -7.10
N THR A 146 5.76 -3.22 -7.88
CA THR A 146 6.79 -2.18 -7.80
C THR A 146 6.16 -0.89 -7.28
N PRO A 147 6.54 -0.40 -6.10
CA PRO A 147 6.04 0.87 -5.57
C PRO A 147 6.75 2.07 -6.21
N GLY A 148 6.14 3.26 -6.05
CA GLY A 148 6.68 4.52 -6.53
C GLY A 148 5.83 5.72 -6.15
N CYS A 149 6.00 6.85 -6.83
CA CYS A 149 5.20 8.04 -6.57
C CYS A 149 3.71 7.90 -6.94
N HIS A 150 3.35 6.89 -7.73
CA HIS A 150 1.96 6.53 -8.03
C HIS A 150 1.29 5.68 -6.93
N GLY A 151 2.03 5.18 -5.95
CA GLY A 151 1.64 4.15 -5.01
C GLY A 151 2.26 2.80 -5.40
N GLY A 152 1.46 1.80 -5.76
CA GLY A 152 1.91 0.43 -6.05
C GLY A 152 2.11 -0.37 -4.76
N ASN A 153 3.04 -1.32 -4.77
CA ASN A 153 3.32 -2.22 -3.64
C ASN A 153 4.14 -1.54 -2.53
N MET A 154 3.49 -0.68 -1.77
CA MET A 154 4.17 0.07 -0.70
C MET A 154 4.37 -0.75 0.58
N ASP A 155 3.57 -1.78 0.79
CA ASP A 155 3.59 -2.66 1.97
C ASP A 155 3.80 -1.91 3.29
N ASN A 156 2.97 -0.91 3.46
CA ASN A 156 2.97 -0.11 4.67
C ASN A 156 1.83 -0.54 5.58
N LYS A 157 2.12 -1.26 6.65
CA LYS A 157 1.10 -1.76 7.59
C LYS A 157 0.21 -0.69 8.24
N ARG A 158 0.45 0.60 7.94
CA ARG A 158 -0.39 1.72 8.38
C ARG A 158 -1.45 2.09 7.34
N ILE A 159 -1.42 1.46 6.16
CA ILE A 159 -2.48 1.51 5.15
C ILE A 159 -3.59 0.55 5.57
N LYS A 160 -4.36 0.95 6.55
CA LYS A 160 -5.37 0.13 7.24
C LYS A 160 -6.65 0.92 7.49
N GLU A 161 -7.66 0.27 8.00
CA GLU A 161 -8.92 0.92 8.41
C GLU A 161 -8.68 2.16 9.29
N GLY A 162 -9.35 3.25 8.97
CA GLY A 162 -9.21 4.56 9.61
C GLY A 162 -8.08 5.42 9.05
N ALA A 163 -7.27 4.92 8.10
CA ALA A 163 -6.27 5.72 7.42
C ALA A 163 -6.86 6.46 6.21
N SER A 164 -6.31 7.64 5.92
CA SER A 164 -6.48 8.37 4.67
C SER A 164 -5.16 8.42 3.93
N LEU A 165 -5.15 7.99 2.67
CA LEU A 165 -4.02 8.15 1.76
C LEU A 165 -4.28 9.29 0.81
N TYR A 166 -3.19 9.88 0.33
CA TYR A 166 -3.20 10.96 -0.64
C TYR A 166 -2.23 10.59 -1.78
N PHE A 167 -2.73 10.55 -3.01
CA PHE A 167 -1.95 10.22 -4.20
C PHE A 167 -1.88 11.40 -5.15
N PRO A 168 -0.73 11.69 -5.77
CA PRO A 168 -0.66 12.63 -6.88
C PRO A 168 -1.44 12.06 -8.07
N VAL A 169 -2.27 12.87 -8.70
CA VAL A 169 -3.02 12.46 -9.91
C VAL A 169 -2.21 12.84 -11.14
N PHE A 170 -1.82 11.86 -11.95
CA PHE A 170 -1.05 12.07 -13.17
C PHE A 170 -1.91 12.03 -14.44
N HIS A 171 -3.06 11.33 -14.39
CA HIS A 171 -4.00 11.19 -15.49
C HIS A 171 -5.40 11.57 -15.06
N ASP A 172 -6.20 12.12 -16.00
CA ASP A 172 -7.60 12.38 -15.76
C ASP A 172 -8.31 11.12 -15.27
N GLY A 173 -9.11 11.26 -14.20
CA GLY A 173 -9.77 10.13 -13.55
C GLY A 173 -8.89 9.34 -12.59
N ALA A 174 -7.61 9.70 -12.41
CA ALA A 174 -6.63 9.03 -11.55
C ALA A 174 -6.37 7.55 -11.88
N LEU A 175 -7.33 6.78 -12.37
CA LEU A 175 -7.28 5.34 -12.67
C LEU A 175 -6.85 4.54 -11.42
N PHE A 176 -7.67 4.64 -10.38
CA PHE A 176 -7.37 4.07 -9.07
C PHE A 176 -7.61 2.57 -8.99
N SER A 177 -6.67 1.83 -8.41
CA SER A 177 -6.78 0.38 -8.12
C SER A 177 -6.17 0.05 -6.76
N LEU A 178 -6.63 -1.05 -6.16
CA LEU A 178 -6.04 -1.63 -4.94
C LEU A 178 -6.14 -3.17 -4.92
N GLY A 179 -5.25 -3.80 -4.19
CA GLY A 179 -5.21 -5.25 -3.99
C GLY A 179 -4.17 -5.65 -2.97
N ASP A 180 -3.77 -6.92 -2.98
CA ASP A 180 -2.68 -7.38 -2.13
C ASP A 180 -2.90 -7.04 -0.66
N VAL A 181 -3.96 -7.62 -0.09
CA VAL A 181 -4.33 -7.40 1.31
C VAL A 181 -3.64 -8.43 2.19
N HIS A 182 -3.09 -7.97 3.31
CA HIS A 182 -2.50 -8.86 4.31
C HIS A 182 -3.37 -8.92 5.57
N ALA A 183 -3.58 -10.13 6.10
CA ALA A 183 -4.20 -10.29 7.42
C ALA A 183 -3.27 -9.80 8.55
N ALA A 184 -1.97 -9.90 8.34
CA ALA A 184 -0.94 -9.35 9.22
C ALA A 184 0.40 -9.25 8.49
N MET A 185 1.16 -8.18 8.78
CA MET A 185 2.52 -7.98 8.29
C MET A 185 3.33 -7.17 9.31
N GLY A 186 4.59 -7.52 9.50
CA GLY A 186 5.57 -6.73 10.26
C GLY A 186 6.23 -5.65 9.41
N ASP A 187 6.73 -4.56 10.02
CA ASP A 187 7.56 -3.60 9.29
C ASP A 187 8.75 -4.33 8.65
N GLY A 188 8.99 -4.06 7.38
CA GLY A 188 10.09 -4.63 6.59
C GLY A 188 9.69 -5.82 5.72
N GLU A 189 8.60 -6.54 6.01
CA GLU A 189 8.15 -7.72 5.25
C GLU A 189 9.27 -8.72 4.92
N VAL A 190 10.09 -9.01 5.91
CA VAL A 190 11.45 -9.52 5.79
C VAL A 190 11.62 -10.84 5.00
N MET A 191 10.56 -11.60 4.77
CA MET A 191 10.58 -12.85 4.00
C MET A 191 9.73 -12.79 2.73
N VAL A 192 9.47 -11.59 2.20
CA VAL A 192 8.79 -11.30 0.91
C VAL A 192 7.29 -11.61 0.85
N SER A 193 6.68 -12.00 1.96
CA SER A 193 5.23 -12.09 2.06
C SER A 193 4.74 -11.79 3.47
N GLY A 194 3.65 -11.06 3.55
CA GLY A 194 2.82 -10.99 4.74
C GLY A 194 1.98 -12.26 4.90
N VAL A 195 0.88 -12.18 5.64
CA VAL A 195 -0.19 -13.19 5.57
C VAL A 195 -1.15 -12.74 4.48
N GLU A 196 -0.84 -13.15 3.26
CA GLU A 196 -1.55 -12.79 2.03
C GLU A 196 -2.97 -13.33 2.06
N ILE A 197 -3.96 -12.51 1.73
CA ILE A 197 -5.36 -12.93 1.87
C ILE A 197 -6.28 -12.12 0.94
N SER A 198 -7.30 -12.78 0.39
CA SER A 198 -8.40 -12.10 -0.28
C SER A 198 -9.24 -11.29 0.71
N ALA A 199 -9.78 -10.18 0.28
CA ALA A 199 -10.60 -9.32 1.13
C ALA A 199 -11.64 -8.50 0.36
N ASP A 200 -12.66 -8.05 1.07
CA ASP A 200 -13.55 -6.98 0.65
C ASP A 200 -13.06 -5.67 1.31
N VAL A 201 -12.64 -4.70 0.49
CA VAL A 201 -12.09 -3.42 0.94
C VAL A 201 -13.04 -2.29 0.58
N LYS A 202 -13.54 -1.57 1.58
CA LYS A 202 -14.41 -0.41 1.39
C LYS A 202 -13.63 0.88 1.52
N VAL A 203 -13.66 1.72 0.50
CA VAL A 203 -12.98 3.02 0.49
C VAL A 203 -13.91 4.13 0.05
N ARG A 204 -13.61 5.36 0.47
CA ARG A 204 -14.17 6.59 -0.10
C ARG A 204 -13.10 7.30 -0.89
N LEU A 205 -13.42 7.70 -2.13
CA LEU A 205 -12.54 8.44 -3.03
C LEU A 205 -12.99 9.90 -3.11
N SER A 206 -12.07 10.84 -2.87
CA SER A 206 -12.35 12.27 -2.93
C SER A 206 -11.24 13.03 -3.65
N VAL A 207 -11.59 14.05 -4.42
CA VAL A 207 -10.64 14.86 -5.18
C VAL A 207 -10.31 16.15 -4.43
N MET A 208 -9.02 16.37 -4.19
CA MET A 208 -8.52 17.61 -3.57
C MET A 208 -7.90 18.51 -4.63
N LYS A 209 -8.42 19.73 -4.75
CA LYS A 209 -7.97 20.73 -5.72
C LYS A 209 -7.01 21.73 -5.10
N GLY A 210 -6.08 22.26 -5.91
CA GLY A 210 -5.19 23.33 -5.48
C GLY A 210 -4.06 22.91 -4.54
N ILE A 211 -3.92 21.61 -4.31
CA ILE A 211 -2.83 20.98 -3.53
C ILE A 211 -1.98 20.16 -4.48
N ARG A 212 -0.66 20.16 -4.25
CA ARG A 212 0.28 19.31 -4.99
C ARG A 212 1.13 18.51 -4.04
N ILE A 213 1.35 17.25 -4.38
CA ILE A 213 2.24 16.32 -3.69
C ILE A 213 3.09 15.59 -4.73
N GLU A 214 4.28 15.16 -4.32
CA GLU A 214 5.23 14.45 -5.20
C GLU A 214 5.14 12.93 -5.05
N THR A 215 4.63 12.46 -3.91
CA THR A 215 4.64 11.06 -3.49
C THR A 215 3.43 10.77 -2.61
N PRO A 216 3.06 9.50 -2.42
CA PRO A 216 1.99 9.15 -1.51
C PRO A 216 2.22 9.66 -0.10
N MET A 217 1.13 10.14 0.53
CA MET A 217 1.13 10.56 1.93
C MET A 217 0.01 9.83 2.67
N LEU A 218 0.14 9.75 3.99
CA LEU A 218 -0.81 9.04 4.85
C LEU A 218 -1.13 9.86 6.09
N GLU A 219 -2.39 9.87 6.48
CA GLU A 219 -2.84 10.33 7.79
C GLU A 219 -3.73 9.28 8.45
N ASN A 220 -3.62 9.17 9.77
CA ASN A 220 -4.58 8.46 10.61
C ASN A 220 -4.80 9.25 11.91
N GLU A 221 -5.43 8.67 12.92
CA GLU A 221 -5.67 9.34 14.21
C GLU A 221 -4.37 9.68 14.98
N GLU A 222 -3.28 8.95 14.73
CA GLU A 222 -2.03 9.03 15.50
C GLU A 222 -0.98 9.92 14.84
N LEU A 223 -0.86 9.88 13.52
CA LEU A 223 0.27 10.46 12.80
C LEU A 223 -0.09 10.99 11.40
N CYS A 224 0.80 11.83 10.90
CA CYS A 224 0.92 12.24 9.50
C CYS A 224 2.22 11.64 8.95
N GLY A 225 2.20 11.06 7.74
CA GLY A 225 3.34 10.38 7.14
C GLY A 225 3.55 10.73 5.67
N VAL A 226 4.80 10.81 5.26
CA VAL A 226 5.25 10.87 3.85
C VAL A 226 5.88 9.53 3.51
N ILE A 227 5.36 8.88 2.48
CA ILE A 227 5.84 7.58 2.00
C ILE A 227 6.72 7.81 0.77
N TYR A 228 7.89 7.16 0.73
CA TYR A 228 8.77 7.25 -0.43
C TYR A 228 9.42 5.90 -0.72
N SER A 229 9.48 5.55 -2.00
CA SER A 229 10.06 4.31 -2.49
C SER A 229 11.22 4.59 -3.43
N HIS A 230 12.31 3.83 -3.29
CA HIS A 230 13.49 3.92 -4.16
C HIS A 230 14.33 2.64 -4.05
N GLU A 231 15.02 2.24 -5.12
CA GLU A 231 15.93 1.09 -5.12
C GLU A 231 17.08 1.23 -4.11
N GLU A 232 17.56 2.45 -3.89
CA GLU A 232 18.56 2.79 -2.87
C GLU A 232 17.85 3.33 -1.62
N ILE A 233 17.92 2.59 -0.52
CA ILE A 233 17.22 2.92 0.73
C ILE A 233 17.60 4.30 1.28
N GLU A 234 18.85 4.73 1.13
CA GLU A 234 19.34 6.04 1.57
C GLU A 234 18.64 7.17 0.80
N LYS A 235 18.34 6.97 -0.47
CA LYS A 235 17.58 7.94 -1.26
C LYS A 235 16.10 7.97 -0.86
N ALA A 236 15.51 6.80 -0.59
CA ALA A 236 14.15 6.74 -0.06
C ALA A 236 14.05 7.53 1.26
N VAL A 237 14.99 7.31 2.18
CA VAL A 237 15.08 8.03 3.46
C VAL A 237 15.25 9.53 3.23
N PHE A 238 16.21 9.94 2.38
CA PHE A 238 16.47 11.35 2.11
C PHE A 238 15.22 12.07 1.61
N HIS A 239 14.54 11.52 0.62
CA HIS A 239 13.36 12.15 0.04
C HIS A 239 12.16 12.17 0.99
N ALA A 240 11.89 11.08 1.70
CA ALA A 240 10.80 11.05 2.68
C ALA A 240 11.00 12.12 3.78
N VAL A 241 12.24 12.24 4.30
CA VAL A 241 12.58 13.24 5.33
C VAL A 241 12.53 14.66 4.76
N ARG A 242 13.06 14.91 3.54
CA ARG A 242 13.02 16.21 2.87
C ARG A 242 11.58 16.71 2.72
N ILE A 243 10.71 15.87 2.14
CA ILE A 243 9.32 16.25 1.89
C ILE A 243 8.57 16.47 3.22
N MET A 244 8.79 15.63 4.23
CA MET A 244 8.19 15.85 5.54
C MET A 244 8.71 17.13 6.20
N ASN A 245 9.99 17.47 6.03
CA ASN A 245 10.55 18.72 6.53
C ASN A 245 9.82 19.94 5.91
N GLU A 246 9.57 19.90 4.60
CA GLU A 246 8.81 20.93 3.89
C GLU A 246 7.37 21.06 4.43
N ARG A 247 6.67 19.94 4.66
CA ARG A 247 5.33 19.94 5.27
C ARG A 247 5.34 20.53 6.68
N VAL A 248 6.34 20.21 7.49
CA VAL A 248 6.51 20.75 8.84
C VAL A 248 6.76 22.26 8.80
N GLN A 249 7.64 22.74 7.89
CA GLN A 249 7.87 24.18 7.71
C GLN A 249 6.58 24.92 7.38
N GLU A 250 5.81 24.42 6.39
CA GLU A 250 4.56 25.03 5.94
C GLU A 250 3.50 25.07 7.05
N ASN A 251 3.28 23.92 7.72
CA ASN A 251 2.23 23.77 8.73
C ASN A 251 2.53 24.53 10.04
N LEU A 252 3.80 24.52 10.48
CA LEU A 252 4.19 25.07 11.78
C LEU A 252 4.92 26.42 11.66
N ARG A 253 5.15 26.91 10.43
CA ARG A 253 5.87 28.16 10.14
C ARG A 253 7.26 28.19 10.74
N LEU A 254 7.97 27.05 10.67
CA LEU A 254 9.34 26.89 11.14
C LEU A 254 10.34 27.13 10.01
N SER A 255 11.56 27.50 10.37
CA SER A 255 12.68 27.48 9.42
C SER A 255 13.07 26.04 9.08
N PHE A 256 13.81 25.85 7.99
CA PHE A 256 14.32 24.53 7.58
C PHE A 256 15.07 23.81 8.70
N ASN A 257 15.94 24.53 9.40
CA ASN A 257 16.73 23.95 10.50
C ASN A 257 15.87 23.57 11.71
N GLU A 258 14.91 24.43 12.09
CA GLU A 258 13.99 24.13 13.22
C GLU A 258 13.09 22.95 12.89
N ALA A 259 12.55 22.86 11.67
CA ALA A 259 11.76 21.73 11.22
C ALA A 259 12.59 20.43 11.25
N GLY A 260 13.85 20.46 10.77
CA GLY A 260 14.75 19.31 10.82
C GLY A 260 15.10 18.87 12.26
N MET A 261 15.36 19.83 13.16
CA MET A 261 15.56 19.53 14.57
C MET A 261 14.30 18.95 15.23
N LEU A 262 13.12 19.46 14.87
CA LEU A 262 11.85 18.92 15.37
C LEU A 262 11.63 17.48 14.87
N LEU A 263 11.87 17.19 13.59
CA LEU A 263 11.81 15.83 13.06
C LEU A 263 12.74 14.88 13.79
N SER A 264 13.96 15.31 14.14
CA SER A 264 14.90 14.50 14.90
C SER A 264 14.43 14.22 16.33
N ALA A 265 13.63 15.12 16.92
CA ALA A 265 13.17 15.01 18.29
C ALA A 265 11.87 14.20 18.45
N VAL A 266 10.95 14.27 17.48
CA VAL A 266 9.59 13.73 17.62
C VAL A 266 9.11 12.92 16.42
N GLY A 267 9.82 12.95 15.30
CA GLY A 267 9.50 12.20 14.12
C GLY A 267 10.04 10.78 14.17
N ASP A 268 9.36 9.85 13.53
CA ASP A 268 9.79 8.46 13.36
C ASP A 268 10.04 8.17 11.88
N LEU A 269 11.23 7.67 11.57
CA LEU A 269 11.51 7.05 10.28
C LEU A 269 11.21 5.55 10.40
N ARG A 270 10.33 5.04 9.55
CA ARG A 270 9.86 3.65 9.59
C ARG A 270 10.11 2.97 8.25
N PHE A 271 10.55 1.72 8.31
CA PHE A 271 10.54 0.85 7.13
C PHE A 271 9.10 0.37 6.90
N CYS A 272 8.69 0.31 5.63
CA CYS A 272 7.45 -0.32 5.21
C CYS A 272 7.77 -1.74 4.74
N GLN A 273 8.46 -1.88 3.62
CA GLN A 273 9.07 -3.11 3.14
C GLN A 273 10.53 -2.87 2.68
N VAL A 274 11.35 -3.93 2.65
CA VAL A 274 12.76 -3.89 2.22
C VAL A 274 13.10 -5.00 1.20
N VAL A 275 12.09 -5.58 0.57
CA VAL A 275 12.18 -6.81 -0.24
C VAL A 275 11.78 -6.62 -1.70
N ASP A 276 11.02 -5.56 -2.02
CA ASP A 276 10.60 -5.22 -3.37
C ASP A 276 11.72 -4.53 -4.16
N PRO A 277 11.59 -4.39 -5.50
CA PRO A 277 12.57 -3.69 -6.32
C PRO A 277 12.88 -2.29 -5.82
N GLU A 278 11.85 -1.54 -5.38
CA GLU A 278 11.95 -0.24 -4.73
C GLU A 278 11.63 -0.40 -3.24
N ARG A 279 12.59 -0.09 -2.34
CA ARG A 279 12.39 -0.16 -0.88
C ARG A 279 11.54 1.01 -0.43
N THR A 280 10.57 0.77 0.43
CA THR A 280 9.63 1.79 0.89
C THR A 280 9.88 2.16 2.35
N VAL A 281 9.98 3.46 2.60
CA VAL A 281 10.04 4.03 3.94
C VAL A 281 8.94 5.06 4.14
N MET A 282 8.64 5.34 5.42
CA MET A 282 7.72 6.42 5.79
C MET A 282 8.38 7.29 6.87
N MET A 283 8.51 8.59 6.60
CA MET A 283 8.80 9.58 7.63
C MET A 283 7.50 10.12 8.20
N CYS A 284 7.31 10.02 9.51
CA CYS A 284 6.06 10.43 10.14
C CYS A 284 6.25 11.32 11.36
N VAL A 285 5.21 12.13 11.63
CA VAL A 285 5.13 13.05 12.77
C VAL A 285 3.82 12.78 13.51
N PRO A 286 3.82 12.74 14.85
CA PRO A 286 2.59 12.57 15.63
C PRO A 286 1.57 13.69 15.39
N LYS A 287 0.29 13.34 15.29
CA LYS A 287 -0.83 14.30 15.12
C LYS A 287 -0.91 15.35 16.23
N LYS A 288 -0.43 15.05 17.42
CA LYS A 288 -0.32 16.04 18.52
C LYS A 288 0.65 17.19 18.23
N ILE A 289 1.60 16.99 17.30
CA ILE A 289 2.59 17.99 16.87
C ILE A 289 2.11 18.69 15.59
N MET A 290 1.71 17.93 14.58
CA MET A 290 1.21 18.44 13.30
C MET A 290 -0.17 17.82 13.01
N LYS A 291 -1.22 18.65 13.07
CA LYS A 291 -2.61 18.17 13.04
C LYS A 291 -3.04 17.60 11.69
N SER A 292 -2.45 18.05 10.60
CA SER A 292 -2.72 17.60 9.23
C SER A 292 -1.50 17.79 8.36
N LEU A 293 -1.46 17.13 7.21
CA LEU A 293 -0.46 17.33 6.15
C LEU A 293 -0.70 18.60 5.33
N PHE A 294 -1.94 19.11 5.34
CA PHE A 294 -2.41 20.24 4.53
C PHE A 294 -3.15 21.28 5.36
#